data_329a6c8e18c92967ba71f50ef44a5a58
#
_entry.id   329a6c8e18c92967ba71f50ef44a5a58
#
_cell.length_a   1.000
_cell.length_b   1.000
_cell.length_c   1.000
_cell.angle_alpha   90.00
_cell.angle_beta   90.00
_cell.angle_gamma   90.00
#
_symmetry.space_group_name_H-M   'P 1'
#
loop_
_entity.id
_entity.type
_entity.pdbx_description
1 polymer ?
#
loop_
_entity_poly.entity_id
_entity_poly.type
_entity_poly.pdbx_seq_one_letter_code
_entity_poly.pdbx_strand_id
1 'polypeptide(L)'
;MKPAPLLFPDKDCYTSARCHAIQSGITGYVGHERKKAECEKKRSYNGECCDYGNDDPLDIVLSLLIDEGVNSLGHRSICLGEYAKVAVSVQPHKAWRYNTVIDFKY
;
A
#
# COMPACT_ATOMS: atom_id res chain seq x y z
N MET A 1 16.14 -17.28 -11.50
CA MET A 1 15.44 -16.30 -10.68
C MET A 1 15.02 -16.95 -9.37
N LYS A 2 15.44 -16.38 -8.26
CA LYS A 2 15.03 -16.93 -6.96
C LYS A 2 13.53 -16.65 -6.73
N PRO A 3 12.77 -17.63 -6.26
CA PRO A 3 11.40 -17.36 -5.88
C PRO A 3 11.36 -16.37 -4.72
N ALA A 4 10.36 -15.49 -4.72
CA ALA A 4 10.18 -14.57 -3.61
C ALA A 4 9.84 -15.37 -2.34
N PRO A 5 10.32 -14.95 -1.16
CA PRO A 5 9.93 -15.59 0.08
C PRO A 5 8.43 -15.43 0.31
N LEU A 6 7.86 -16.35 1.08
CA LEU A 6 6.46 -16.25 1.47
C LEU A 6 6.27 -15.03 2.37
N LEU A 7 5.16 -14.31 2.13
CA LEU A 7 4.78 -13.18 2.96
C LEU A 7 3.70 -13.63 3.94
N PHE A 8 3.83 -13.23 5.19
CA PHE A 8 2.86 -13.54 6.23
C PHE A 8 2.08 -12.30 6.64
N PRO A 9 0.79 -12.42 6.95
CA PRO A 9 0.02 -11.29 7.46
C PRO A 9 0.63 -10.74 8.74
N ASP A 10 0.62 -9.42 8.89
CA ASP A 10 1.14 -8.75 10.07
C ASP A 10 0.12 -7.74 10.60
N LYS A 11 -0.17 -7.86 11.88
CA LYS A 11 -1.19 -7.02 12.52
C LYS A 11 -0.79 -5.54 12.55
N ASP A 12 0.47 -5.25 12.84
CA ASP A 12 0.93 -3.86 12.92
C ASP A 12 0.95 -3.20 11.54
N CYS A 13 1.38 -3.94 10.52
CA CYS A 13 1.29 -3.47 9.13
C CYS A 13 -0.17 -3.22 8.73
N TYR A 14 -1.08 -4.09 9.14
CA TYR A 14 -2.49 -3.93 8.82
C TYR A 14 -3.07 -2.66 9.47
N THR A 15 -2.77 -2.44 10.75
CA THR A 15 -3.22 -1.24 11.46
C THR A 15 -2.69 0.02 10.79
N SER A 16 -1.42 0.00 10.39
CA SER A 16 -0.76 1.09 9.67
C SER A 16 -1.44 1.35 8.33
N ALA A 17 -1.58 0.32 7.50
CA ALA A 17 -2.17 0.43 6.17
C ALA A 17 -3.62 0.91 6.23
N ARG A 18 -4.40 0.32 7.13
CA ARG A 18 -5.81 0.64 7.28
C ARG A 18 -6.04 2.10 7.70
N CYS A 19 -5.28 2.58 8.67
CA CYS A 19 -5.40 3.96 9.13
C CYS A 19 -5.13 4.93 7.98
N HIS A 20 -4.07 4.71 7.23
CA HIS A 20 -3.71 5.56 6.11
C HIS A 20 -4.75 5.49 4.98
N ALA A 21 -5.22 4.30 4.65
CA ALA A 21 -6.23 4.12 3.60
C ALA A 21 -7.55 4.82 3.95
N ILE A 22 -8.00 4.70 5.21
CA ILE A 22 -9.23 5.35 5.66
C ILE A 22 -9.07 6.87 5.60
N GLN A 23 -8.00 7.42 6.14
CA GLN A 23 -7.78 8.86 6.18
C GLN A 23 -7.59 9.45 4.79
N SER A 24 -6.82 8.78 3.93
CA SER A 24 -6.66 9.19 2.54
C SER A 24 -8.00 9.18 1.81
N GLY A 25 -8.82 8.17 2.09
CA GLY A 25 -10.14 8.05 1.49
C GLY A 25 -11.06 9.21 1.87
N ILE A 26 -11.08 9.60 3.14
CA ILE A 26 -11.91 10.68 3.65
C ILE A 26 -11.48 12.03 3.07
N THR A 27 -10.18 12.28 2.99
CA THR A 27 -9.64 13.59 2.58
C THR A 27 -9.40 13.71 1.08
N GLY A 28 -9.34 12.59 0.36
CA GLY A 28 -8.97 12.59 -1.06
C GLY A 28 -7.47 12.70 -1.29
N TYR A 29 -6.67 12.49 -0.25
CA TYR A 29 -5.22 12.60 -0.33
C TYR A 29 -4.60 11.47 -1.16
N VAL A 30 -3.56 11.81 -1.91
CA VAL A 30 -2.76 10.86 -2.69
C VAL A 30 -1.31 10.98 -2.23
N GLY A 31 -0.74 9.91 -1.71
CA GLY A 31 0.64 9.90 -1.24
C GLY A 31 0.84 9.02 -0.01
N HIS A 32 2.04 9.11 0.56
CA HIS A 32 2.45 8.24 1.68
C HIS A 32 2.49 8.96 3.04
N GLU A 33 2.36 10.27 3.05
CA GLU A 33 2.47 11.03 4.28
C GLU A 33 1.26 10.82 5.20
N ARG A 34 1.53 10.55 6.47
CA ARG A 34 0.48 10.45 7.49
C ARG A 34 0.22 11.83 8.08
N LYS A 35 -0.83 12.48 7.60
CA LYS A 35 -1.18 13.83 8.05
C LYS A 35 -1.90 13.84 9.39
N LYS A 36 -2.54 12.72 9.76
CA LYS A 36 -3.21 12.59 11.04
C LYS A 36 -2.24 11.98 12.06
N ALA A 37 -2.11 12.60 13.22
CA ALA A 37 -1.19 12.17 14.27
C ALA A 37 -1.44 10.71 14.69
N GLU A 38 -2.70 10.29 14.76
CA GLU A 38 -3.05 8.92 15.10
C GLU A 38 -2.49 7.91 14.11
N CYS A 39 -2.56 8.22 12.82
CA CYS A 39 -2.01 7.33 11.78
C CYS A 39 -0.49 7.34 11.78
N GLU A 40 0.14 8.46 12.08
CA GLU A 40 1.59 8.53 12.20
C GLU A 40 2.09 7.66 13.36
N LYS A 41 1.38 7.64 14.47
CA LYS A 41 1.72 6.77 15.61
C LYS A 41 1.59 5.29 15.26
N LYS A 42 0.64 4.94 14.40
CA LYS A 42 0.40 3.56 13.99
C LYS A 42 1.27 3.12 12.82
N ARG A 43 2.03 4.02 12.24
CA ARG A 43 2.86 3.72 11.08
C ARG A 43 3.84 2.60 11.38
N SER A 44 3.78 1.53 10.59
CA SER A 44 4.62 0.35 10.77
C SER A 44 4.84 -0.33 9.43
N TYR A 45 5.95 0.00 8.77
CA TYR A 45 6.35 -0.65 7.53
C TYR A 45 7.79 -0.30 7.18
N ASN A 46 8.38 -1.13 6.32
CA ASN A 46 9.69 -0.85 5.70
C ASN A 46 9.53 -0.46 4.24
N GLY A 47 8.41 -0.82 3.63
CA GLY A 47 8.06 -0.43 2.28
C GLY A 47 6.56 -0.27 2.16
N GLU A 48 6.11 0.61 1.28
CA GLU A 48 4.69 0.87 1.08
C GLU A 48 4.38 1.09 -0.38
N CYS A 49 3.28 0.49 -0.85
CA CYS A 49 2.71 0.77 -2.15
C CYS A 49 1.29 1.29 -1.97
N CYS A 50 0.92 2.30 -2.74
CA CYS A 50 -0.44 2.83 -2.75
C CYS A 50 -0.99 2.78 -4.16
N ASP A 51 -2.26 2.37 -4.29
CA ASP A 51 -2.97 2.32 -5.56
C ASP A 51 -4.29 3.07 -5.43
N TYR A 52 -4.75 3.66 -6.55
CA TYR A 52 -5.95 4.48 -6.57
C TYR A 52 -6.83 4.12 -7.75
N GLY A 53 -8.14 4.05 -7.51
CA GLY A 53 -9.12 3.84 -8.57
C GLY A 53 -9.46 2.39 -8.87
N ASN A 54 -8.82 1.43 -8.23
CA ASN A 54 -9.09 0.02 -8.45
C ASN A 54 -9.64 -0.64 -7.18
N ASP A 55 -10.58 -1.57 -7.35
CA ASP A 55 -11.10 -2.38 -6.25
C ASP A 55 -10.89 -3.88 -6.49
N ASP A 56 -10.49 -4.26 -7.70
CA ASP A 56 -10.21 -5.65 -8.05
C ASP A 56 -8.74 -5.98 -7.71
N PRO A 57 -8.48 -7.05 -6.94
CA PRO A 57 -7.12 -7.39 -6.53
C PRO A 57 -6.14 -7.56 -7.71
N LEU A 58 -6.58 -8.15 -8.81
CA LEU A 58 -5.72 -8.34 -9.97
C LEU A 58 -5.34 -7.01 -10.59
N ASP A 59 -6.31 -6.10 -10.75
CA ASP A 59 -6.08 -4.77 -11.32
C ASP A 59 -5.12 -3.98 -10.44
N ILE A 60 -5.26 -4.08 -9.12
CA ILE A 60 -4.37 -3.42 -8.18
C ILE A 60 -2.93 -3.91 -8.35
N VAL A 61 -2.75 -5.23 -8.38
CA VAL A 61 -1.42 -5.83 -8.53
C VAL A 61 -0.81 -5.46 -9.87
N LEU A 62 -1.58 -5.54 -10.96
CA LEU A 62 -1.10 -5.18 -12.29
C LEU A 62 -0.72 -3.71 -12.37
N SER A 63 -1.52 -2.83 -11.78
CA SER A 63 -1.24 -1.40 -11.74
C SER A 63 0.09 -1.11 -11.05
N LEU A 64 0.34 -1.75 -9.93
CA LEU A 64 1.58 -1.56 -9.17
C LEU A 64 2.80 -2.15 -9.87
N LEU A 65 2.65 -3.30 -10.52
CA LEU A 65 3.76 -3.95 -11.24
C LEU A 65 4.12 -3.25 -12.54
N ILE A 66 3.12 -2.80 -13.28
CA ILE A 66 3.33 -2.08 -14.53
C ILE A 66 3.77 -0.65 -14.25
N ASP A 67 3.20 -0.04 -13.21
CA ASP A 67 3.51 1.31 -12.75
C ASP A 67 3.47 2.30 -13.91
N GLU A 68 2.31 2.40 -14.52
CA GLU A 68 2.10 3.23 -15.69
C GLU A 68 2.53 4.67 -15.46
N GLY A 69 3.39 5.16 -16.33
CA GLY A 69 3.81 6.54 -16.34
C GLY A 69 5.21 6.71 -15.85
N VAL A 70 5.39 7.17 -14.65
CA VAL A 70 6.67 7.66 -14.19
C VAL A 70 7.16 6.81 -13.07
N ASN A 71 8.15 6.14 -13.02
CA ASN A 71 8.66 5.36 -11.88
C ASN A 71 8.19 3.93 -11.82
N SER A 72 8.03 3.31 -12.95
CA SER A 72 7.71 1.89 -12.99
C SER A 72 8.69 1.04 -12.17
N LEU A 73 9.91 1.54 -11.99
CA LEU A 73 10.93 0.85 -11.22
C LEU A 73 10.71 0.98 -9.71
N GLY A 74 10.08 2.06 -9.24
CA GLY A 74 9.84 2.29 -7.82
C GLY A 74 8.88 1.26 -7.21
N HIS A 75 7.68 1.16 -7.73
CA HIS A 75 6.69 0.18 -7.25
C HIS A 75 7.15 -1.24 -7.47
N ARG A 76 7.72 -1.53 -8.63
CA ARG A 76 8.23 -2.87 -8.93
C ARG A 76 9.32 -3.29 -7.95
N SER A 77 10.23 -2.40 -7.63
CA SER A 77 11.29 -2.66 -6.68
C SER A 77 10.75 -2.99 -5.30
N ILE A 78 9.73 -2.23 -4.83
CA ILE A 78 9.10 -2.49 -3.54
C ILE A 78 8.36 -3.82 -3.56
N CYS A 79 7.54 -4.07 -4.58
CA CYS A 79 6.75 -5.30 -4.66
C CYS A 79 7.62 -6.56 -4.80
N LEU A 80 8.81 -6.43 -5.36
CA LEU A 80 9.74 -7.54 -5.53
C LEU A 80 10.80 -7.58 -4.42
N GLY A 81 10.70 -6.71 -3.41
CA GLY A 81 11.63 -6.68 -2.29
C GLY A 81 11.54 -7.93 -1.42
N GLU A 82 12.58 -8.17 -0.64
CA GLU A 82 12.66 -9.32 0.25
C GLU A 82 12.02 -9.03 1.59
N TYR A 83 10.71 -8.86 1.60
CA TYR A 83 9.95 -8.66 2.82
C TYR A 83 9.42 -9.99 3.35
N ALA A 84 9.15 -10.06 4.65
CA ALA A 84 8.57 -11.23 5.29
C ALA A 84 7.11 -11.03 5.70
N LYS A 85 6.69 -9.79 5.88
CA LYS A 85 5.37 -9.45 6.40
C LYS A 85 4.66 -8.48 5.47
N VAL A 86 3.33 -8.58 5.41
CA VAL A 86 2.51 -7.75 4.53
C VAL A 86 1.15 -7.51 5.13
N ALA A 87 0.56 -6.37 4.82
CA ALA A 87 -0.85 -6.10 5.08
C ALA A 87 -1.41 -5.23 3.97
N VAL A 88 -2.68 -5.42 3.66
CA VAL A 88 -3.38 -4.71 2.59
C VAL A 88 -4.67 -4.16 3.14
N SER A 89 -4.98 -2.91 2.82
CA SER A 89 -6.28 -2.33 3.12
C SER A 89 -6.81 -1.59 1.90
N VAL A 90 -8.01 -1.94 1.48
CA VAL A 90 -8.72 -1.27 0.39
C VAL A 90 -9.88 -0.50 1.00
N GLN A 91 -9.95 0.79 0.76
CA GLN A 91 -10.96 1.67 1.34
C GLN A 91 -11.53 2.61 0.29
N PRO A 92 -12.75 3.12 0.50
CA PRO A 92 -13.30 4.16 -0.37
C PRO A 92 -12.40 5.39 -0.39
N HIS A 93 -12.35 6.07 -1.53
CA HIS A 93 -11.54 7.28 -1.70
C HIS A 93 -12.39 8.37 -2.37
N LYS A 94 -12.40 9.54 -1.75
CA LYS A 94 -13.23 10.66 -2.17
C LYS A 94 -12.95 11.10 -3.61
N ALA A 95 -11.68 11.12 -4.01
CA ALA A 95 -11.28 11.59 -5.34
C ALA A 95 -11.20 10.47 -6.37
N TRP A 96 -10.80 9.27 -5.96
CA TRP A 96 -10.49 8.17 -6.88
C TRP A 96 -11.42 6.96 -6.72
N ARG A 97 -12.48 7.06 -5.92
CA ARG A 97 -13.45 6.02 -5.64
C ARG A 97 -12.92 4.97 -4.66
N TYR A 98 -11.73 4.44 -4.90
CA TYR A 98 -11.06 3.48 -4.01
C TYR A 98 -9.59 3.83 -3.87
N ASN A 99 -9.00 3.45 -2.74
CA ASN A 99 -7.55 3.43 -2.61
C ASN A 99 -7.13 2.17 -1.85
N THR A 100 -5.94 1.69 -2.20
CA THR A 100 -5.33 0.51 -1.59
C THR A 100 -3.99 0.92 -1.01
N VAL A 101 -3.75 0.53 0.24
CA VAL A 101 -2.45 0.69 0.88
C VAL A 101 -1.90 -0.68 1.19
N ILE A 102 -0.69 -0.96 0.74
CA ILE A 102 0.00 -2.22 1.00
C ILE A 102 1.27 -1.87 1.77
N ASP A 103 1.36 -2.32 3.02
CA ASP A 103 2.54 -2.13 3.85
C ASP A 103 3.31 -3.43 3.97
N PHE A 104 4.63 -3.34 3.80
CA PHE A 104 5.55 -4.47 3.87
C PHE A 104 6.54 -4.26 5.00
N LYS A 105 6.97 -5.37 5.61
CA LYS A 105 7.95 -5.32 6.70
C LYS A 105 8.89 -6.52 6.62
N TYR A 106 10.12 -6.32 7.06
CA TYR A 106 11.11 -7.40 7.15
C TYR A 106 10.82 -8.38 8.27
#